data_f987998676123aed7b01e216b014e7ce
#
_entry.id   f987998676123aed7b01e216b014e7ce
#
_cell.length_a   1.000
_cell.length_b   1.000
_cell.length_c   1.000
_cell.angle_alpha   90.00
_cell.angle_beta   90.00
_cell.angle_gamma   90.00
#
_symmetry.space_group_name_H-M   'P 1'
#
loop_
_entity.id
_entity.type
_entity.pdbx_description
1 polymer ?
#
loop_
_entity_poly.entity_id
_entity_poly.type
_entity_poly.pdbx_seq_one_letter_code
_entity_poly.pdbx_strand_id
1 'polypeptide(L)'
;AQYAVTAGLFFMIPVYLQMTLGMDALETGLRIFPLSISLILFSFAGTRLSSLWSPRRIVRVGQAVLALSAIVLLASVDVELRIPAFGIGMFTAGAALGLLASQLGNVNMSSVGPEKSSEVGGMQGVFQNLGSSLGTALIGSVLIGALTTSFAGTVAASDLPDDVKQSVSEATAGGVELVPASSVDEIGEEAGLSEDDADTLAGAYSEAQIESLRIAFVGLIAIALGALLFSRGIPDDAPPRRRKGRAARPEGGTP
;
A
#
# COMPACT_ATOMS: atom_id res chain seq x y z
N ALA A 1 -0.86 9.51 -7.36
CA ALA A 1 0.12 8.47 -7.07
C ALA A 1 0.11 8.04 -5.59
N GLN A 2 0.20 8.96 -4.61
CA GLN A 2 0.17 8.61 -3.17
C GLN A 2 -1.07 7.78 -2.82
N TYR A 3 -2.26 8.23 -3.19
CA TYR A 3 -3.51 7.51 -2.90
C TYR A 3 -3.58 6.15 -3.60
N ALA A 4 -2.96 6.02 -4.78
CA ALA A 4 -2.88 4.75 -5.47
C ALA A 4 -2.00 3.73 -4.70
N VAL A 5 -0.83 4.17 -4.21
CA VAL A 5 0.05 3.33 -3.39
C VAL A 5 -0.64 2.92 -2.09
N THR A 6 -1.30 3.88 -1.42
CA THR A 6 -2.02 3.62 -0.18
C THR A 6 -3.14 2.60 -0.39
N ALA A 7 -3.97 2.79 -1.41
CA ALA A 7 -5.08 1.89 -1.70
C ALA A 7 -4.60 0.49 -2.11
N GLY A 8 -3.54 0.41 -2.94
CA GLY A 8 -2.91 -0.87 -3.28
C GLY A 8 -2.38 -1.61 -2.06
N LEU A 9 -1.72 -0.89 -1.14
CA LEU A 9 -1.22 -1.47 0.11
C LEU A 9 -2.37 -2.00 0.98
N PHE A 10 -3.42 -1.19 1.19
CA PHE A 10 -4.59 -1.60 1.97
C PHE A 10 -5.40 -2.72 1.33
N PHE A 11 -5.29 -2.93 0.03
CA PHE A 11 -5.86 -4.08 -0.66
C PHE A 11 -4.98 -5.33 -0.47
N MET A 12 -3.67 -5.21 -0.72
CA MET A 12 -2.77 -6.38 -0.73
C MET A 12 -2.55 -6.99 0.65
N ILE A 13 -2.48 -6.16 1.71
CA ILE A 13 -2.16 -6.65 3.07
C ILE A 13 -3.24 -7.57 3.61
N PRO A 14 -4.54 -7.22 3.59
CA PRO A 14 -5.58 -8.17 3.97
C PRO A 14 -5.62 -9.43 3.10
N VAL A 15 -5.40 -9.29 1.79
CA VAL A 15 -5.32 -10.45 0.89
C VAL A 15 -4.20 -11.39 1.32
N TYR A 16 -3.01 -10.89 1.57
CA TYR A 16 -1.89 -11.70 2.04
C TYR A 16 -2.19 -12.38 3.38
N LEU A 17 -2.67 -11.64 4.37
CA LEU A 17 -2.86 -12.18 5.71
C LEU A 17 -4.04 -13.16 5.78
N GLN A 18 -5.15 -12.88 5.07
CA GLN A 18 -6.37 -13.70 5.16
C GLN A 18 -6.41 -14.81 4.11
N MET A 19 -6.08 -14.51 2.85
CA MET A 19 -6.20 -15.48 1.76
C MET A 19 -4.99 -16.42 1.68
N THR A 20 -3.78 -15.89 1.92
CA THR A 20 -2.56 -16.72 1.81
C THR A 20 -2.18 -17.37 3.14
N LEU A 21 -2.29 -16.63 4.25
CA LEU A 21 -1.90 -17.13 5.57
C LEU A 21 -3.07 -17.65 6.42
N GLY A 22 -4.31 -17.57 5.91
CA GLY A 22 -5.51 -18.07 6.58
C GLY A 22 -5.86 -17.37 7.90
N MET A 23 -5.32 -16.15 8.13
CA MET A 23 -5.59 -15.42 9.37
C MET A 23 -7.03 -14.93 9.44
N ASP A 24 -7.63 -14.96 10.61
CA ASP A 24 -8.92 -14.35 10.82
C ASP A 24 -8.87 -12.81 10.83
N ALA A 25 -10.03 -12.15 10.89
CA ALA A 25 -10.13 -10.70 10.85
C ALA A 25 -9.48 -10.03 12.09
N LEU A 26 -9.52 -10.67 13.26
CA LEU A 26 -8.92 -10.14 14.49
C LEU A 26 -7.40 -10.23 14.42
N GLU A 27 -6.86 -11.37 14.02
CA GLU A 27 -5.42 -11.57 13.83
C GLU A 27 -4.87 -10.61 12.79
N THR A 28 -5.55 -10.47 11.65
CA THR A 28 -5.23 -9.49 10.60
C THR A 28 -5.17 -8.07 11.17
N GLY A 29 -6.19 -7.68 11.94
CA GLY A 29 -6.26 -6.36 12.58
C GLY A 29 -5.08 -6.11 13.54
N LEU A 30 -4.71 -7.11 14.34
CA LEU A 30 -3.57 -7.02 15.25
C LEU A 30 -2.23 -6.90 14.50
N ARG A 31 -2.08 -7.55 13.35
CA ARG A 31 -0.87 -7.42 12.51
C ARG A 31 -0.76 -6.06 11.83
N ILE A 32 -1.90 -5.44 11.51
CA ILE A 32 -1.95 -4.09 10.91
C ILE A 32 -1.82 -2.98 11.97
N PHE A 33 -2.06 -3.28 13.24
CA PHE A 33 -2.08 -2.29 14.33
C PHE A 33 -0.84 -1.38 14.43
N PRO A 34 0.41 -1.85 14.21
CA PRO A 34 1.59 -1.00 14.19
C PRO A 34 1.51 0.16 13.18
N LEU A 35 0.83 -0.04 12.03
CA LEU A 35 0.59 1.01 11.05
C LEU A 35 -0.27 2.12 11.63
N SER A 36 -1.35 1.77 12.32
CA SER A 36 -2.28 2.75 12.88
C SER A 36 -1.62 3.62 13.96
N ILE A 37 -0.84 3.00 14.85
CA ILE A 37 -0.08 3.73 15.89
C ILE A 37 0.91 4.70 15.25
N SER A 38 1.72 4.21 14.32
CA SER A 38 2.73 5.05 13.69
C SER A 38 2.12 6.15 12.84
N LEU A 39 1.00 5.91 12.15
CA LEU A 39 0.27 6.93 11.40
C LEU A 39 -0.14 8.09 12.30
N ILE A 40 -0.71 7.81 13.46
CA ILE A 40 -1.11 8.84 14.43
C ILE A 40 0.13 9.62 14.92
N LEU A 41 1.16 8.91 15.39
CA LEU A 41 2.38 9.52 15.92
C LEU A 41 3.06 10.44 14.88
N PHE A 42 3.23 9.96 13.67
CA PHE A 42 3.90 10.71 12.60
C PHE A 42 3.02 11.78 11.95
N SER A 43 1.71 11.71 12.05
CA SER A 43 0.83 12.81 11.69
C SER A 43 1.05 14.02 12.61
N PHE A 44 1.14 13.81 13.93
CA PHE A 44 1.51 14.87 14.88
C PHE A 44 2.95 15.33 14.70
N ALA A 45 3.89 14.41 14.51
CA ALA A 45 5.28 14.75 14.26
C ALA A 45 5.45 15.60 12.99
N GLY A 46 4.75 15.25 11.91
CA GLY A 46 4.77 15.98 10.65
C GLY A 46 4.23 17.40 10.78
N THR A 47 3.21 17.61 11.59
CA THR A 47 2.67 18.95 11.90
C THR A 47 3.70 19.80 12.64
N ARG A 48 4.42 19.23 13.60
CA ARG A 48 5.52 19.93 14.29
C ARG A 48 6.71 20.17 13.40
N LEU A 49 7.03 19.21 12.55
CA LEU A 49 8.15 19.29 11.62
C LEU A 49 7.95 20.39 10.56
N SER A 50 6.70 20.74 10.23
CA SER A 50 6.38 21.82 9.30
C SER A 50 6.84 23.21 9.77
N SER A 51 7.17 23.36 11.07
CA SER A 51 7.81 24.58 11.58
C SER A 51 9.31 24.67 11.29
N LEU A 52 9.96 23.55 10.98
CA LEU A 52 11.40 23.43 10.76
C LEU A 52 11.74 23.11 9.31
N TRP A 53 10.88 22.34 8.65
CA TRP A 53 11.10 21.84 7.28
C TRP A 53 10.02 22.38 6.35
N SER A 54 10.37 22.59 5.09
CA SER A 54 9.38 22.92 4.07
C SER A 54 8.45 21.73 3.81
N PRO A 55 7.18 22.00 3.45
CA PRO A 55 6.21 20.95 3.10
C PRO A 55 6.75 19.99 2.04
N ARG A 56 7.47 20.51 1.05
CA ARG A 56 8.14 19.71 0.02
C ARG A 56 9.12 18.68 0.59
N ARG A 57 9.93 19.05 1.60
CA ARG A 57 10.86 18.12 2.24
C ARG A 57 10.12 17.00 2.96
N ILE A 58 9.07 17.35 3.72
CA ILE A 58 8.28 16.38 4.48
C ILE A 58 7.59 15.40 3.52
N VAL A 59 6.99 15.90 2.44
CA VAL A 59 6.35 15.05 1.42
C VAL A 59 7.36 14.11 0.78
N ARG A 60 8.55 14.60 0.42
CA ARG A 60 9.59 13.76 -0.20
C ARG A 60 10.12 12.68 0.74
N VAL A 61 10.34 13.03 2.01
CA VAL A 61 10.72 12.05 3.04
C VAL A 61 9.60 11.03 3.24
N GLY A 62 8.34 11.48 3.36
CA GLY A 62 7.19 10.59 3.44
C GLY A 62 7.09 9.62 2.25
N GLN A 63 7.28 10.11 1.02
CA GLN A 63 7.30 9.26 -0.18
C GLN A 63 8.46 8.25 -0.18
N ALA A 64 9.66 8.68 0.23
CA ALA A 64 10.82 7.80 0.32
C ALA A 64 10.62 6.71 1.37
N VAL A 65 10.07 7.07 2.54
CA VAL A 65 9.73 6.11 3.60
C VAL A 65 8.62 5.16 3.15
N LEU A 66 7.64 5.62 2.36
CA LEU A 66 6.60 4.77 1.80
C LEU A 66 7.17 3.75 0.81
N ALA A 67 8.08 4.17 -0.07
CA ALA A 67 8.77 3.24 -0.97
C ALA A 67 9.62 2.21 -0.19
N LEU A 68 10.33 2.67 0.85
CA LEU A 68 11.11 1.79 1.72
C LEU A 68 10.21 0.78 2.46
N SER A 69 9.06 1.20 2.97
CA SER A 69 8.12 0.30 3.64
C SER A 69 7.61 -0.80 2.71
N ALA A 70 7.31 -0.45 1.45
CA ALA A 70 6.89 -1.43 0.45
C ALA A 70 8.01 -2.46 0.16
N ILE A 71 9.28 -2.04 0.15
CA ILE A 71 10.43 -2.96 0.00
C ILE A 71 10.56 -3.89 1.23
N VAL A 72 10.40 -3.35 2.43
CA VAL A 72 10.47 -4.15 3.68
C VAL A 72 9.31 -5.15 3.72
N LEU A 73 8.11 -4.73 3.32
CA LEU A 73 6.94 -5.61 3.24
C LEU A 73 7.15 -6.69 2.18
N LEU A 74 7.66 -6.37 1.00
CA LEU A 74 8.03 -7.36 -0.02
C LEU A 74 8.98 -8.42 0.55
N ALA A 75 9.99 -8.01 1.31
CA ALA A 75 10.94 -8.93 1.94
C ALA A 75 10.32 -9.79 3.06
N SER A 76 9.14 -9.45 3.54
CA SER A 76 8.40 -10.21 4.56
C SER A 76 7.34 -11.16 3.99
N VAL A 77 7.07 -11.10 2.67
CA VAL A 77 6.12 -11.98 2.00
C VAL A 77 6.72 -13.38 1.86
N ASP A 78 6.21 -14.30 2.66
CA ASP A 78 6.61 -15.70 2.70
C ASP A 78 5.41 -16.56 3.16
N VAL A 79 5.48 -17.87 2.99
CA VAL A 79 4.48 -18.83 3.52
C VAL A 79 4.41 -18.73 5.04
N GLU A 80 5.55 -18.51 5.70
CA GLU A 80 5.62 -18.22 7.13
C GLU A 80 5.85 -16.72 7.36
N LEU A 81 4.90 -16.07 8.04
CA LEU A 81 4.99 -14.63 8.31
C LEU A 81 6.23 -14.30 9.14
N ARG A 82 7.15 -13.55 8.57
CA ARG A 82 8.31 -12.99 9.30
C ARG A 82 7.86 -11.80 10.16
N ILE A 83 7.25 -12.10 11.31
CA ILE A 83 6.60 -11.14 12.21
C ILE A 83 7.41 -9.86 12.45
N PRO A 84 8.73 -9.91 12.80
CA PRO A 84 9.48 -8.68 13.04
C PRO A 84 9.60 -7.80 11.79
N ALA A 85 9.89 -8.38 10.63
CA ALA A 85 10.06 -7.65 9.38
C ALA A 85 8.72 -7.06 8.92
N PHE A 86 7.63 -7.82 9.00
CA PHE A 86 6.29 -7.36 8.68
C PHE A 86 5.86 -6.20 9.59
N GLY A 87 6.04 -6.33 10.91
CA GLY A 87 5.73 -5.28 11.88
C GLY A 87 6.51 -3.98 11.63
N ILE A 88 7.81 -4.08 11.29
CA ILE A 88 8.63 -2.94 10.88
C ILE A 88 8.11 -2.33 9.58
N GLY A 89 7.75 -3.15 8.60
CA GLY A 89 7.14 -2.71 7.34
C GLY A 89 5.85 -1.94 7.57
N MET A 90 4.94 -2.46 8.40
CA MET A 90 3.69 -1.82 8.76
C MET A 90 3.91 -0.50 9.52
N PHE A 91 4.84 -0.50 10.49
CA PHE A 91 5.17 0.71 11.24
C PHE A 91 5.76 1.80 10.34
N THR A 92 6.68 1.45 9.44
CA THR A 92 7.25 2.41 8.48
C THR A 92 6.25 2.90 7.46
N ALA A 93 5.31 2.05 7.01
CA ALA A 93 4.19 2.46 6.15
C ALA A 93 3.30 3.49 6.84
N GLY A 94 2.89 3.22 8.09
CA GLY A 94 2.10 4.17 8.87
C GLY A 94 2.83 5.49 9.12
N ALA A 95 4.13 5.45 9.40
CA ALA A 95 4.95 6.65 9.56
C ALA A 95 4.97 7.50 8.27
N ALA A 96 5.15 6.86 7.12
CA ALA A 96 5.09 7.52 5.83
C ALA A 96 3.73 8.19 5.59
N LEU A 97 2.64 7.43 5.78
CA LEU A 97 1.28 7.92 5.59
C LEU A 97 0.94 9.06 6.55
N GLY A 98 1.39 9.00 7.81
CA GLY A 98 1.22 10.05 8.80
C GLY A 98 1.93 11.35 8.40
N LEU A 99 3.19 11.26 7.94
CA LEU A 99 3.92 12.42 7.42
C LEU A 99 3.22 13.04 6.21
N LEU A 100 2.77 12.23 5.27
CA LEU A 100 2.08 12.69 4.06
C LEU A 100 0.73 13.34 4.41
N ALA A 101 -0.07 12.71 5.27
CA ALA A 101 -1.36 13.22 5.71
C ALA A 101 -1.22 14.59 6.40
N SER A 102 -0.16 14.78 7.20
CA SER A 102 0.11 16.04 7.90
C SER A 102 0.32 17.24 6.97
N GLN A 103 0.77 17.02 5.72
CA GLN A 103 1.09 18.07 4.77
C GLN A 103 0.00 18.36 3.74
N LEU A 104 -0.92 17.40 3.52
CA LEU A 104 -1.96 17.53 2.48
C LEU A 104 -2.84 18.77 2.70
N GLY A 105 -3.26 19.02 3.94
CA GLY A 105 -4.03 20.22 4.29
C GLY A 105 -3.24 21.51 4.08
N ASN A 106 -1.98 21.52 4.49
CA ASN A 106 -1.13 22.71 4.42
C ASN A 106 -0.78 23.10 2.98
N VAL A 107 -0.41 22.12 2.13
CA VAL A 107 -0.03 22.38 0.73
C VAL A 107 -1.24 22.84 -0.08
N ASN A 108 -2.40 22.23 0.12
CA ASN A 108 -3.59 22.57 -0.64
C ASN A 108 -4.18 23.93 -0.21
N MET A 109 -4.19 24.23 1.08
CA MET A 109 -4.70 25.49 1.61
C MET A 109 -3.78 26.69 1.37
N SER A 110 -2.45 26.48 1.31
CA SER A 110 -1.51 27.57 1.05
C SER A 110 -1.47 28.03 -0.41
N SER A 111 -2.00 27.20 -1.33
CA SER A 111 -1.99 27.47 -2.77
C SER A 111 -3.15 28.35 -3.24
N VAL A 112 -4.14 28.62 -2.38
CA VAL A 112 -5.36 29.38 -2.73
C VAL A 112 -5.81 30.28 -1.58
N GLY A 113 -6.50 31.38 -1.93
CA GLY A 113 -7.11 32.25 -0.92
C GLY A 113 -8.25 31.55 -0.17
N PRO A 114 -8.63 32.06 1.03
CA PRO A 114 -9.67 31.47 1.89
C PRO A 114 -11.02 31.25 1.18
N GLU A 115 -11.33 32.07 0.18
CA GLU A 115 -12.57 32.02 -0.57
C GLU A 115 -12.69 30.76 -1.45
N LYS A 116 -11.57 30.17 -1.86
CA LYS A 116 -11.53 28.98 -2.73
C LYS A 116 -11.21 27.68 -1.99
N SER A 117 -11.12 27.71 -0.68
CA SER A 117 -10.76 26.53 0.15
C SER A 117 -11.76 25.37 -0.01
N SER A 118 -13.04 25.67 -0.21
CA SER A 118 -14.09 24.65 -0.44
C SER A 118 -13.91 23.94 -1.79
N GLU A 119 -13.56 24.67 -2.85
CA GLU A 119 -13.33 24.12 -4.20
C GLU A 119 -12.09 23.21 -4.18
N VAL A 120 -11.03 23.61 -3.47
CA VAL A 120 -9.81 22.82 -3.33
C VAL A 120 -10.07 21.54 -2.55
N GLY A 121 -10.89 21.60 -1.49
CA GLY A 121 -11.31 20.41 -0.73
C GLY A 121 -12.07 19.41 -1.59
N GLY A 122 -13.01 19.89 -2.41
CA GLY A 122 -13.75 19.06 -3.36
C GLY A 122 -12.84 18.40 -4.40
N MET A 123 -11.94 19.18 -5.00
CA MET A 123 -10.97 18.68 -5.98
C MET A 123 -10.01 17.64 -5.36
N GLN A 124 -9.56 17.87 -4.13
CA GLN A 124 -8.75 16.90 -3.38
C GLN A 124 -9.48 15.57 -3.22
N GLY A 125 -10.78 15.60 -2.85
CA GLY A 125 -11.61 14.39 -2.75
C GLY A 125 -11.69 13.62 -4.06
N VAL A 126 -11.86 14.33 -5.19
CA VAL A 126 -11.87 13.72 -6.53
C VAL A 126 -10.54 13.02 -6.83
N PHE A 127 -9.41 13.70 -6.63
CA PHE A 127 -8.08 13.09 -6.85
C PHE A 127 -7.78 11.95 -5.91
N GLN A 128 -8.27 12.01 -4.67
CA GLN A 128 -8.17 10.90 -3.71
C GLN A 128 -8.93 9.68 -4.21
N ASN A 129 -10.20 9.84 -4.57
CA ASN A 129 -11.04 8.74 -5.03
C ASN A 129 -10.53 8.14 -6.35
N LEU A 130 -10.18 8.98 -7.34
CA LEU A 130 -9.58 8.51 -8.59
C LEU A 130 -8.26 7.77 -8.35
N GLY A 131 -7.39 8.33 -7.52
CA GLY A 131 -6.11 7.70 -7.19
C GLY A 131 -6.29 6.36 -6.51
N SER A 132 -7.21 6.26 -5.54
CA SER A 132 -7.51 5.02 -4.82
C SER A 132 -8.13 3.97 -5.74
N SER A 133 -9.12 4.34 -6.56
CA SER A 133 -9.77 3.41 -7.48
C SER A 133 -8.78 2.87 -8.52
N LEU A 134 -7.98 3.75 -9.13
CA LEU A 134 -6.95 3.33 -10.09
C LEU A 134 -5.87 2.48 -9.43
N GLY A 135 -5.47 2.81 -8.20
CA GLY A 135 -4.47 2.06 -7.45
C GLY A 135 -4.93 0.64 -7.14
N THR A 136 -6.15 0.50 -6.60
CA THR A 136 -6.73 -0.82 -6.31
C THR A 136 -6.94 -1.63 -7.58
N ALA A 137 -7.49 -1.01 -8.65
CA ALA A 137 -7.72 -1.71 -9.91
C ALA A 137 -6.41 -2.18 -10.56
N LEU A 138 -5.38 -1.33 -10.60
CA LEU A 138 -4.09 -1.66 -11.19
C LEU A 138 -3.39 -2.78 -10.41
N ILE A 139 -3.30 -2.64 -9.09
CA ILE A 139 -2.63 -3.65 -8.25
C ILE A 139 -3.44 -4.95 -8.23
N GLY A 140 -4.78 -4.89 -8.15
CA GLY A 140 -5.64 -6.05 -8.24
C GLY A 140 -5.49 -6.80 -9.58
N SER A 141 -5.45 -6.06 -10.69
CA SER A 141 -5.24 -6.67 -12.02
C SER A 141 -3.85 -7.33 -12.14
N VAL A 142 -2.80 -6.68 -11.61
CA VAL A 142 -1.45 -7.26 -11.59
C VAL A 142 -1.43 -8.51 -10.72
N LEU A 143 -2.06 -8.48 -9.55
CA LEU A 143 -2.12 -9.61 -8.63
C LEU A 143 -2.83 -10.82 -9.28
N ILE A 144 -4.03 -10.62 -9.83
CA ILE A 144 -4.81 -11.69 -10.45
C ILE A 144 -4.12 -12.22 -11.71
N GLY A 145 -3.58 -11.33 -12.55
CA GLY A 145 -2.85 -11.73 -13.76
C GLY A 145 -1.57 -12.53 -13.43
N ALA A 146 -0.83 -12.10 -12.41
CA ALA A 146 0.34 -12.82 -11.94
C ALA A 146 -0.06 -14.17 -11.30
N LEU A 147 -1.13 -14.22 -10.49
CA LEU A 147 -1.65 -15.45 -9.91
C LEU A 147 -2.02 -16.46 -10.99
N THR A 148 -2.79 -16.03 -11.99
CA THR A 148 -3.19 -16.89 -13.12
C THR A 148 -1.98 -17.46 -13.84
N THR A 149 -1.01 -16.62 -14.15
CA THR A 149 0.19 -17.05 -14.90
C THR A 149 1.09 -17.96 -14.07
N SER A 150 1.33 -17.61 -12.80
CA SER A 150 2.18 -18.41 -11.91
C SER A 150 1.52 -19.75 -11.61
N PHE A 151 0.23 -19.77 -11.32
CA PHE A 151 -0.51 -21.00 -11.02
C PHE A 151 -0.52 -21.96 -12.22
N ALA A 152 -0.88 -21.46 -13.41
CA ALA A 152 -0.84 -22.26 -14.62
C ALA A 152 0.57 -22.81 -14.90
N GLY A 153 1.61 -22.01 -14.65
CA GLY A 153 3.02 -22.43 -14.81
C GLY A 153 3.43 -23.52 -13.83
N THR A 154 3.08 -23.35 -12.54
CA THR A 154 3.40 -24.33 -11.48
C THR A 154 2.65 -25.65 -11.71
N VAL A 155 1.36 -25.59 -12.06
CA VAL A 155 0.58 -26.80 -12.40
C VAL A 155 1.15 -27.51 -13.64
N ALA A 156 1.51 -26.79 -14.67
CA ALA A 156 2.13 -27.39 -15.86
C ALA A 156 3.45 -28.10 -15.56
N ALA A 157 4.21 -27.61 -14.59
CA ALA A 157 5.49 -28.17 -14.17
C ALA A 157 5.36 -29.27 -13.08
N SER A 158 4.21 -29.45 -12.48
CA SER A 158 3.94 -30.46 -11.42
C SER A 158 3.86 -31.87 -11.98
N ASP A 159 3.81 -32.87 -11.10
CA ASP A 159 3.63 -34.29 -11.44
C ASP A 159 2.14 -34.70 -11.55
N LEU A 160 1.22 -33.73 -11.59
CA LEU A 160 -0.21 -34.00 -11.77
C LEU A 160 -0.50 -34.72 -13.11
N PRO A 161 -1.56 -35.55 -13.19
CA PRO A 161 -2.01 -36.17 -14.42
C PRO A 161 -2.33 -35.15 -15.53
N ASP A 162 -2.10 -35.52 -16.78
CA ASP A 162 -2.30 -34.61 -17.92
C ASP A 162 -3.75 -34.12 -18.08
N ASP A 163 -4.73 -34.96 -17.76
CA ASP A 163 -6.14 -34.61 -17.75
C ASP A 163 -6.48 -33.57 -16.65
N VAL A 164 -5.85 -33.68 -15.49
CA VAL A 164 -5.96 -32.66 -14.41
C VAL A 164 -5.34 -31.33 -14.86
N LYS A 165 -4.14 -31.36 -15.43
CA LYS A 165 -3.47 -30.17 -15.98
C LYS A 165 -4.30 -29.47 -17.04
N GLN A 166 -4.93 -30.24 -17.93
CA GLN A 166 -5.81 -29.70 -18.94
C GLN A 166 -7.04 -29.07 -18.33
N SER A 167 -7.70 -29.74 -17.38
CA SER A 167 -8.90 -29.26 -16.69
C SER A 167 -8.60 -27.94 -15.94
N VAL A 168 -7.47 -27.87 -15.23
CA VAL A 168 -7.04 -26.64 -14.54
C VAL A 168 -6.74 -25.53 -15.56
N SER A 169 -6.07 -25.84 -16.68
CA SER A 169 -5.80 -24.86 -17.73
C SER A 169 -7.09 -24.29 -18.34
N GLU A 170 -8.08 -25.12 -18.59
CA GLU A 170 -9.39 -24.70 -19.11
C GLU A 170 -10.17 -23.85 -18.06
N ALA A 171 -10.19 -24.27 -16.80
CA ALA A 171 -10.85 -23.55 -15.72
C ALA A 171 -10.20 -22.18 -15.46
N THR A 172 -8.89 -22.07 -15.64
CA THR A 172 -8.14 -20.83 -15.38
C THR A 172 -7.99 -19.92 -16.59
N ALA A 173 -8.47 -20.34 -17.78
CA ALA A 173 -8.39 -19.55 -19.02
C ALA A 173 -9.06 -18.17 -18.92
N GLY A 174 -10.08 -18.04 -18.07
CA GLY A 174 -10.77 -16.76 -17.76
C GLY A 174 -10.16 -15.94 -16.63
N GLY A 175 -9.09 -16.44 -16.02
CA GLY A 175 -8.48 -15.90 -14.80
C GLY A 175 -8.78 -16.79 -13.59
N VAL A 176 -7.84 -16.82 -12.65
CA VAL A 176 -7.97 -17.57 -11.40
C VAL A 176 -8.72 -16.73 -10.38
N GLU A 177 -9.71 -17.34 -9.72
CA GLU A 177 -10.39 -16.71 -8.60
C GLU A 177 -9.48 -16.65 -7.36
N LEU A 178 -9.54 -15.54 -6.64
CA LEU A 178 -8.77 -15.37 -5.42
C LEU A 178 -9.54 -16.01 -4.26
N VAL A 179 -9.13 -17.20 -3.87
CA VAL A 179 -9.68 -17.98 -2.75
C VAL A 179 -8.65 -18.18 -1.66
N PRO A 180 -9.04 -18.53 -0.42
CA PRO A 180 -8.09 -18.95 0.60
C PRO A 180 -7.28 -20.18 0.12
N ALA A 181 -5.98 -20.16 0.32
CA ALA A 181 -5.11 -21.26 -0.08
C ALA A 181 -5.52 -22.59 0.58
N SER A 182 -6.05 -22.51 1.83
CA SER A 182 -6.58 -23.65 2.59
C SER A 182 -7.89 -24.25 2.06
N SER A 183 -8.49 -23.65 1.05
CA SER A 183 -9.75 -24.18 0.46
C SER A 183 -9.52 -24.87 -0.87
N VAL A 184 -8.29 -24.87 -1.40
CA VAL A 184 -8.03 -25.41 -2.73
C VAL A 184 -7.97 -26.93 -2.73
N ASP A 185 -7.50 -27.53 -1.65
CA ASP A 185 -7.53 -28.98 -1.42
C ASP A 185 -8.98 -29.51 -1.38
N GLU A 186 -9.86 -28.90 -0.56
CA GLU A 186 -11.29 -29.23 -0.52
C GLU A 186 -11.95 -29.11 -1.92
N ILE A 187 -11.66 -28.02 -2.64
CA ILE A 187 -12.18 -27.81 -4.01
C ILE A 187 -11.67 -28.91 -4.95
N GLY A 188 -10.40 -29.33 -4.81
CA GLY A 188 -9.82 -30.41 -5.59
C GLY A 188 -10.49 -31.76 -5.32
N GLU A 189 -10.71 -32.11 -4.04
CA GLU A 189 -11.41 -33.33 -3.65
C GLU A 189 -12.88 -33.34 -4.11
N GLU A 190 -13.60 -32.23 -3.97
CA GLU A 190 -14.95 -32.06 -4.49
C GLU A 190 -15.03 -32.22 -6.01
N ALA A 191 -13.98 -31.83 -6.72
CA ALA A 191 -13.84 -32.04 -8.17
C ALA A 191 -13.46 -33.49 -8.56
N GLY A 192 -13.24 -34.38 -7.56
CA GLY A 192 -12.95 -35.79 -7.75
C GLY A 192 -11.45 -36.12 -7.90
N LEU A 193 -10.56 -35.21 -7.50
CA LEU A 193 -9.12 -35.51 -7.43
C LEU A 193 -8.83 -36.45 -6.27
N SER A 194 -7.71 -37.20 -6.36
CA SER A 194 -7.18 -37.93 -5.21
C SER A 194 -6.64 -36.93 -4.17
N GLU A 195 -6.59 -37.34 -2.90
CA GLU A 195 -6.04 -36.52 -1.79
C GLU A 195 -4.63 -36.00 -2.12
N ASP A 196 -3.77 -36.83 -2.71
CA ASP A 196 -2.39 -36.49 -3.10
C ASP A 196 -2.33 -35.45 -4.25
N ASP A 197 -3.25 -35.57 -5.22
CA ASP A 197 -3.37 -34.62 -6.33
C ASP A 197 -3.97 -33.27 -5.85
N ALA A 198 -4.94 -33.31 -4.92
CA ALA A 198 -5.54 -32.12 -4.32
C ALA A 198 -4.53 -31.35 -3.47
N ASP A 199 -3.73 -32.02 -2.65
CA ASP A 199 -2.63 -31.45 -1.87
C ASP A 199 -1.57 -30.79 -2.82
N THR A 200 -1.23 -31.49 -3.91
CA THR A 200 -0.29 -30.96 -4.90
C THR A 200 -0.84 -29.68 -5.56
N LEU A 201 -2.12 -29.65 -5.88
CA LEU A 201 -2.79 -28.48 -6.45
C LEU A 201 -2.85 -27.32 -5.46
N ALA A 202 -3.17 -27.58 -4.19
CA ALA A 202 -3.20 -26.59 -3.13
C ALA A 202 -1.79 -25.99 -2.88
N GLY A 203 -0.75 -26.82 -2.90
CA GLY A 203 0.64 -26.38 -2.82
C GLY A 203 1.02 -25.48 -3.99
N ALA A 204 0.68 -25.88 -5.22
CA ALA A 204 0.93 -25.06 -6.42
C ALA A 204 0.21 -23.71 -6.37
N TYR A 205 -1.03 -23.68 -5.84
CA TYR A 205 -1.79 -22.45 -5.67
C TYR A 205 -1.18 -21.52 -4.60
N SER A 206 -0.77 -22.07 -3.46
CA SER A 206 -0.12 -21.32 -2.39
C SER A 206 1.19 -20.67 -2.87
N GLU A 207 2.02 -21.41 -3.62
CA GLU A 207 3.25 -20.88 -4.22
C GLU A 207 2.94 -19.76 -5.21
N ALA A 208 1.95 -19.96 -6.08
CA ALA A 208 1.50 -18.95 -7.04
C ALA A 208 0.95 -17.69 -6.37
N GLN A 209 0.25 -17.83 -5.23
CA GLN A 209 -0.20 -16.68 -4.44
C GLN A 209 0.98 -15.85 -3.91
N ILE A 210 1.99 -16.48 -3.33
CA ILE A 210 3.19 -15.79 -2.82
C ILE A 210 3.90 -15.05 -3.95
N GLU A 211 4.10 -15.71 -5.10
CA GLU A 211 4.77 -15.11 -6.24
C GLU A 211 3.97 -13.93 -6.81
N SER A 212 2.65 -14.08 -6.94
CA SER A 212 1.76 -13.00 -7.40
C SER A 212 1.78 -11.79 -6.48
N LEU A 213 1.80 -12.00 -5.16
CA LEU A 213 1.95 -10.94 -4.17
C LEU A 213 3.30 -10.22 -4.32
N ARG A 214 4.39 -10.96 -4.52
CA ARG A 214 5.72 -10.36 -4.75
C ARG A 214 5.73 -9.48 -5.99
N ILE A 215 5.15 -9.96 -7.09
CA ILE A 215 5.03 -9.19 -8.35
C ILE A 215 4.19 -7.93 -8.13
N ALA A 216 3.07 -8.03 -7.43
CA ALA A 216 2.21 -6.89 -7.12
C ALA A 216 2.90 -5.87 -6.20
N PHE A 217 3.69 -6.32 -5.22
CA PHE A 217 4.53 -5.42 -4.39
C PHE A 217 5.61 -4.71 -5.21
N VAL A 218 6.23 -5.38 -6.19
CA VAL A 218 7.17 -4.73 -7.12
C VAL A 218 6.46 -3.62 -7.91
N GLY A 219 5.24 -3.89 -8.40
CA GLY A 219 4.40 -2.88 -9.04
C GLY A 219 4.11 -1.68 -8.12
N LEU A 220 3.76 -1.95 -6.85
CA LEU A 220 3.53 -0.91 -5.85
C LEU A 220 4.78 -0.06 -5.59
N ILE A 221 5.95 -0.69 -5.48
CA ILE A 221 7.25 -0.01 -5.33
C ILE A 221 7.53 0.87 -6.54
N ALA A 222 7.28 0.39 -7.76
CA ALA A 222 7.47 1.17 -8.97
C ALA A 222 6.60 2.44 -8.98
N ILE A 223 5.32 2.33 -8.58
CA ILE A 223 4.41 3.48 -8.44
C ILE A 223 4.92 4.44 -7.35
N ALA A 224 5.38 3.94 -6.20
CA ALA A 224 5.89 4.74 -5.11
C ALA A 224 7.17 5.51 -5.50
N LEU A 225 8.10 4.86 -6.19
CA LEU A 225 9.31 5.48 -6.72
C LEU A 225 8.98 6.51 -7.82
N GLY A 226 8.05 6.21 -8.71
CA GLY A 226 7.50 7.16 -9.67
C GLY A 226 6.96 8.41 -8.98
N ALA A 227 6.13 8.24 -7.95
CA ALA A 227 5.60 9.34 -7.15
C ALA A 227 6.71 10.18 -6.50
N LEU A 228 7.77 9.54 -6.00
CA LEU A 228 8.93 10.23 -5.43
C LEU A 228 9.68 11.07 -6.48
N LEU A 229 9.84 10.57 -7.70
CA LEU A 229 10.46 11.31 -8.80
C LEU A 229 9.63 12.54 -9.18
N PHE A 230 8.31 12.40 -9.33
CA PHE A 230 7.41 13.51 -9.65
C PHE A 230 7.31 14.54 -8.50
N SER A 231 7.58 14.17 -7.26
CA SER A 231 7.59 15.09 -6.12
C SER A 231 8.66 16.21 -6.23
N ARG A 232 9.59 16.10 -7.17
CA ARG A 232 10.59 17.14 -7.44
C ARG A 232 9.97 18.44 -7.96
N GLY A 233 8.79 18.35 -8.59
CA GLY A 233 8.06 19.51 -9.12
C GLY A 233 7.24 20.29 -8.08
N ILE A 234 7.17 19.86 -6.81
CA ILE A 234 6.43 20.59 -5.77
C ILE A 234 7.16 21.91 -5.45
N PRO A 235 6.47 23.07 -5.42
CA PRO A 235 7.07 24.34 -5.03
C PRO A 235 7.68 24.29 -3.63
N ASP A 236 8.81 24.96 -3.44
CA ASP A 236 9.53 24.99 -2.17
C ASP A 236 9.24 26.31 -1.44
N ASP A 237 7.97 26.52 -1.12
CA ASP A 237 7.57 27.68 -0.32
C ASP A 237 8.12 27.51 1.08
N ALA A 238 9.15 28.27 1.41
CA ALA A 238 9.72 28.31 2.74
C ALA A 238 8.64 28.76 3.74
N PRO A 239 8.52 28.13 4.91
CA PRO A 239 7.57 28.57 5.92
C PRO A 239 7.82 30.06 6.20
N PRO A 240 6.77 30.89 6.32
CA PRO A 240 6.93 32.30 6.59
C PRO A 240 7.77 32.45 7.86
N ARG A 241 8.95 33.02 7.74
CA ARG A 241 9.80 33.34 8.89
C ARG A 241 8.92 34.13 9.84
N ARG A 242 8.61 33.59 11.02
CA ARG A 242 7.96 34.34 12.10
C ARG A 242 8.77 35.62 12.28
N ARG A 243 8.27 36.73 11.76
CA ARG A 243 8.80 38.04 12.08
C ARG A 243 8.72 38.15 13.60
N LYS A 244 9.85 37.97 14.27
CA LYS A 244 10.00 38.39 15.67
C LYS A 244 9.45 39.81 15.73
N GLY A 245 8.36 39.99 16.46
CA GLY A 245 7.68 41.26 16.58
C GLY A 245 8.69 42.33 16.91
N ARG A 246 8.86 43.27 15.97
CA ARG A 246 9.50 44.54 16.24
C ARG A 246 8.61 45.18 17.26
N ALA A 247 9.01 45.14 18.54
CA ALA A 247 8.38 45.86 19.61
C ALA A 247 8.10 47.29 19.12
N ALA A 248 6.82 47.64 19.10
CA ALA A 248 6.41 49.01 18.83
C ALA A 248 7.14 49.91 19.88
N ARG A 249 7.99 50.75 19.38
CA ARG A 249 8.61 51.80 20.18
C ARG A 249 7.45 52.71 20.61
N PRO A 250 7.27 53.00 21.90
CA PRO A 250 6.29 53.98 22.30
C PRO A 250 6.76 55.34 21.77
N GLU A 251 5.97 55.95 20.91
CA GLU A 251 6.18 57.37 20.53
C GLU A 251 6.05 58.21 21.80
N GLY A 252 7.20 58.78 22.16
CA GLY A 252 7.27 59.71 23.27
C GLY A 252 6.41 60.93 23.00
N GLY A 253 5.51 61.21 23.90
CA GLY A 253 4.87 62.50 23.94
C GLY A 253 5.86 63.60 24.17
N THR A 254 5.69 64.70 23.47
CA THR A 254 6.30 65.99 23.73
C THR A 254 5.22 66.95 24.21
N PRO A 255 5.59 67.92 25.04
CA PRO A 255 4.70 68.72 25.89
C PRO A 255 3.85 69.73 25.13
#